data_be2fd23df8539d71fd94c27c11e3f7be
#
_entry.id   be2fd23df8539d71fd94c27c11e3f7be
#
_cell.length_a   1.000
_cell.length_b   1.000
_cell.length_c   1.000
_cell.angle_alpha   90.00
_cell.angle_beta   90.00
_cell.angle_gamma   90.00
#
_symmetry.space_group_name_H-M   'P 1'
#
loop_
_entity.id
_entity.type
_entity.pdbx_description
1 polymer ?
#
loop_
_entity_poly.entity_id
_entity_poly.type
_entity_poly.pdbx_seq_one_letter_code
_entity_poly.pdbx_strand_id
1 'polypeptide(L)'
;LGKLFETIFKENIKILITSNIKIADLYKDGLQRDQFLPFIDIIKKFSIEHELIINQDYRRSGNSKLKRFFYPVNEETSFQISQIFRQLSKGKSNNPIKINIKGRAFVINSFFEGFARLNFNDLCATNLGAEDYIAIAEKCIFVTIDGIPNFNDNNVDQQQRFITLIDIFYE
;
A
#
# COMPACT_ATOMS: atom_id res chain seq x y z
N LEU A 1 6.61 -25.00 10.70
CA LEU A 1 7.61 -23.92 10.78
C LEU A 1 8.78 -24.29 11.67
N GLY A 2 8.59 -24.73 12.94
CA GLY A 2 9.68 -25.05 13.87
C GLY A 2 10.74 -26.00 13.30
N LYS A 3 10.34 -27.14 12.77
CA LYS A 3 11.29 -28.13 12.17
C LYS A 3 12.10 -27.56 11.00
N LEU A 4 11.48 -26.70 10.18
CA LEU A 4 12.16 -26.04 9.07
C LEU A 4 13.30 -25.14 9.57
N PHE A 5 13.01 -24.28 10.54
CA PHE A 5 14.01 -23.38 11.10
C PHE A 5 15.09 -24.10 11.89
N GLU A 6 14.76 -25.19 12.61
CA GLU A 6 15.77 -26.04 13.24
C GLU A 6 16.74 -26.60 12.21
N THR A 7 16.25 -27.09 11.07
CA THR A 7 17.10 -27.60 10.00
C THR A 7 17.99 -26.53 9.43
N ILE A 8 17.41 -25.35 9.11
CA ILE A 8 18.15 -24.21 8.56
C ILE A 8 19.29 -23.78 9.51
N PHE A 9 19.02 -23.70 10.81
CA PHE A 9 20.04 -23.33 11.80
C PHE A 9 21.09 -24.41 12.02
N LYS A 10 20.73 -25.71 11.93
CA LYS A 10 21.67 -26.82 11.98
C LYS A 10 22.64 -26.83 10.80
N GLU A 11 22.19 -26.42 9.64
CA GLU A 11 22.99 -26.30 8.42
C GLU A 11 23.85 -25.00 8.38
N ASN A 12 23.90 -24.22 9.48
CA ASN A 12 24.62 -22.95 9.59
C ASN A 12 24.22 -21.90 8.53
N ILE A 13 23.00 -21.94 8.05
CA ILE A 13 22.48 -20.97 7.10
C ILE A 13 22.18 -19.69 7.86
N LYS A 14 22.76 -18.58 7.42
CA LYS A 14 22.49 -17.25 7.96
C LYS A 14 21.16 -16.74 7.41
N ILE A 15 20.28 -16.29 8.31
CA ILE A 15 18.96 -15.74 7.96
C ILE A 15 18.85 -14.34 8.51
N LEU A 16 18.31 -13.43 7.69
CA LEU A 16 17.83 -12.12 8.12
C LEU A 16 16.30 -12.12 8.03
N ILE A 17 15.64 -11.84 9.14
CA ILE A 17 14.18 -11.77 9.22
C ILE A 17 13.79 -10.36 9.68
N THR A 18 12.86 -9.74 8.99
CA THR A 18 12.25 -8.47 9.41
C THR A 18 10.82 -8.72 9.87
N SER A 19 10.41 -8.02 10.92
CA SER A 19 9.06 -8.08 11.47
C SER A 19 8.70 -6.74 12.08
N ASN A 20 7.44 -6.35 11.98
CA ASN A 20 6.88 -5.19 12.69
C ASN A 20 6.35 -5.57 14.09
N ILE A 21 6.51 -6.83 14.50
CA ILE A 21 6.08 -7.36 15.80
C ILE A 21 7.30 -7.99 16.47
N LYS A 22 7.47 -7.76 17.77
CA LYS A 22 8.53 -8.40 18.57
C LYS A 22 8.41 -9.92 18.54
N ILE A 23 9.53 -10.64 18.57
CA ILE A 23 9.55 -12.11 18.52
C ILE A 23 8.64 -12.71 19.62
N ALA A 24 8.62 -12.12 20.82
CA ALA A 24 7.79 -12.60 21.93
C ALA A 24 6.27 -12.46 21.68
N ASP A 25 5.88 -11.51 20.86
CA ASP A 25 4.47 -11.17 20.58
C ASP A 25 3.97 -11.80 19.27
N LEU A 26 4.83 -12.53 18.56
CA LEU A 26 4.43 -13.26 17.36
C LEU A 26 3.26 -14.18 17.67
N TYR A 27 2.21 -14.08 16.85
CA TYR A 27 1.00 -14.90 16.94
C TYR A 27 0.29 -14.82 18.31
N LYS A 28 0.36 -13.65 19.02
CA LYS A 28 -0.14 -13.45 20.39
C LYS A 28 -1.62 -13.78 20.54
N ASP A 29 -2.45 -13.39 19.57
CA ASP A 29 -3.89 -13.61 19.58
C ASP A 29 -4.34 -14.68 18.59
N GLY A 30 -3.40 -15.51 18.12
CA GLY A 30 -3.65 -16.58 17.17
C GLY A 30 -4.25 -17.83 17.81
N LEU A 31 -5.13 -18.51 17.05
CA LEU A 31 -5.65 -19.82 17.43
C LEU A 31 -4.52 -20.83 17.67
N GLN A 32 -4.57 -21.59 18.80
CA GLN A 32 -3.58 -22.60 19.16
C GLN A 32 -2.14 -22.04 19.28
N ARG A 33 -1.98 -20.89 19.89
CA ARG A 33 -0.68 -20.26 20.13
C ARG A 33 0.34 -21.21 20.77
N ASP A 34 -0.09 -22.10 21.65
CA ASP A 34 0.79 -23.07 22.34
C ASP A 34 1.58 -23.94 21.37
N GLN A 35 1.03 -24.24 20.20
CA GLN A 35 1.76 -24.96 19.15
C GLN A 35 2.81 -24.09 18.44
N PHE A 36 2.71 -22.77 18.57
CA PHE A 36 3.63 -21.81 17.98
C PHE A 36 4.77 -21.42 18.93
N LEU A 37 4.60 -21.57 20.23
CA LEU A 37 5.62 -21.23 21.23
C LEU A 37 6.97 -21.92 21.00
N PRO A 38 7.03 -23.22 20.65
CA PRO A 38 8.32 -23.87 20.37
C PRO A 38 9.08 -23.23 19.19
N PHE A 39 8.37 -22.67 18.21
CA PHE A 39 8.99 -21.93 17.12
C PHE A 39 9.59 -20.61 17.61
N ILE A 40 8.89 -19.88 18.48
CA ILE A 40 9.38 -18.66 19.10
C ILE A 40 10.66 -18.92 19.87
N ASP A 41 10.70 -20.03 20.64
CA ASP A 41 11.88 -20.41 21.44
C ASP A 41 13.09 -20.74 20.55
N ILE A 42 12.87 -21.42 19.42
CA ILE A 42 13.91 -21.70 18.43
C ILE A 42 14.47 -20.39 17.87
N ILE A 43 13.62 -19.48 17.44
CA ILE A 43 14.06 -18.18 16.90
C ILE A 43 14.86 -17.41 17.95
N LYS A 44 14.36 -17.28 19.17
CA LYS A 44 15.08 -16.59 20.26
C LYS A 44 16.44 -17.22 20.57
N LYS A 45 16.56 -18.52 20.49
CA LYS A 45 17.80 -19.26 20.77
C LYS A 45 18.87 -19.03 19.70
N PHE A 46 18.49 -18.92 18.43
CA PHE A 46 19.42 -18.90 17.31
C PHE A 46 19.53 -17.54 16.60
N SER A 47 18.75 -16.54 17.00
CA SER A 47 18.82 -15.20 16.43
C SER A 47 19.12 -14.12 17.45
N ILE A 48 19.63 -13.00 16.95
CA ILE A 48 19.81 -11.78 17.71
C ILE A 48 18.68 -10.82 17.26
N GLU A 49 17.83 -10.42 18.21
CA GLU A 49 16.80 -9.41 17.96
C GLU A 49 17.43 -8.03 18.02
N HIS A 50 17.22 -7.25 16.97
CA HIS A 50 17.66 -5.87 16.90
C HIS A 50 16.47 -4.96 16.58
N GLU A 51 16.13 -4.04 17.49
CA GLU A 51 15.05 -3.09 17.28
C GLU A 51 15.55 -1.92 16.42
N LEU A 52 14.95 -1.75 15.24
CA LEU A 52 15.21 -0.61 14.37
C LEU A 52 14.29 0.54 14.77
N ILE A 53 14.77 1.43 15.63
CA ILE A 53 14.03 2.63 16.01
C ILE A 53 14.35 3.73 15.00
N ILE A 54 13.36 4.12 14.21
CA ILE A 54 13.45 5.24 13.30
C ILE A 54 12.69 6.41 13.91
N ASN A 55 13.40 7.42 14.38
CA ASN A 55 12.82 8.62 14.99
C ASN A 55 12.11 9.53 13.98
N GLN A 56 12.35 9.33 12.68
CA GLN A 56 11.70 10.06 11.59
C GLN A 56 11.28 9.08 10.50
N ASP A 57 10.01 9.13 10.14
CA ASP A 57 9.53 8.44 8.95
C ASP A 57 10.11 9.14 7.71
N TYR A 58 11.19 8.59 7.16
CA TYR A 58 11.85 9.12 5.95
C TYR A 58 10.90 9.19 4.75
N ARG A 59 9.81 8.43 4.76
CA ARG A 59 8.75 8.49 3.75
C ARG A 59 8.01 9.81 3.79
N ARG A 60 8.03 10.53 4.93
CA ARG A 60 7.46 11.87 5.11
C ARG A 60 8.39 13.01 4.73
N SER A 61 9.68 12.77 4.48
CA SER A 61 10.68 13.83 4.23
C SER A 61 10.66 14.38 2.79
N GLY A 62 9.90 13.77 1.88
CA GLY A 62 9.71 14.27 0.52
C GLY A 62 8.54 15.26 0.44
N ASN A 63 8.84 16.55 0.19
CA ASN A 63 7.86 17.60 -0.13
C ASN A 63 6.69 17.79 0.85
N SER A 64 6.99 18.18 2.08
CA SER A 64 6.02 18.44 3.15
C SER A 64 5.06 19.64 2.93
N LYS A 65 5.14 20.34 1.79
CA LYS A 65 4.30 21.52 1.52
C LYS A 65 3.00 21.23 0.81
N LEU A 66 2.84 20.07 0.17
CA LEU A 66 1.60 19.69 -0.50
C LEU A 66 0.69 18.93 0.46
N LYS A 67 -0.49 19.48 0.72
CA LYS A 67 -1.57 18.77 1.41
C LYS A 67 -1.94 17.55 0.56
N ARG A 68 -1.86 16.34 1.15
CA ARG A 68 -2.09 15.07 0.43
C ARG A 68 -3.47 14.47 0.68
N PHE A 69 -4.16 14.96 1.68
CA PHE A 69 -5.48 14.49 2.09
C PHE A 69 -6.44 15.67 2.25
N PHE A 70 -7.63 15.56 1.67
CA PHE A 70 -8.65 16.61 1.65
C PHE A 70 -9.95 16.06 2.23
N TYR A 71 -10.42 16.65 3.30
CA TYR A 71 -11.63 16.29 4.02
C TYR A 71 -12.30 17.56 4.58
N PRO A 72 -13.63 17.60 4.62
CA PRO A 72 -14.60 16.62 4.13
C PRO A 72 -14.66 16.55 2.60
N VAL A 73 -15.29 15.48 2.05
CA VAL A 73 -15.52 15.37 0.60
C VAL A 73 -16.69 16.28 0.22
N ASN A 74 -16.38 17.46 -0.32
CA ASN A 74 -17.33 18.45 -0.75
C ASN A 74 -16.81 19.21 -1.98
N GLU A 75 -17.58 20.18 -2.47
CA GLU A 75 -17.20 20.97 -3.66
C GLU A 75 -15.91 21.78 -3.45
N GLU A 76 -15.71 22.32 -2.26
CA GLU A 76 -14.52 23.11 -1.93
C GLU A 76 -13.25 22.27 -2.01
N THR A 77 -13.24 21.08 -1.37
CA THR A 77 -12.09 20.17 -1.40
C THR A 77 -11.86 19.61 -2.79
N SER A 78 -12.92 19.31 -3.55
CA SER A 78 -12.83 18.90 -4.96
C SER A 78 -12.22 19.99 -5.84
N PHE A 79 -12.55 21.24 -5.57
CA PHE A 79 -11.94 22.38 -6.25
C PHE A 79 -10.45 22.53 -5.91
N GLN A 80 -10.08 22.38 -4.63
CA GLN A 80 -8.67 22.41 -4.19
C GLN A 80 -7.85 21.32 -4.87
N ILE A 81 -8.35 20.09 -4.92
CA ILE A 81 -7.71 18.96 -5.62
C ILE A 81 -7.54 19.31 -7.12
N SER A 82 -8.59 19.87 -7.72
CA SER A 82 -8.56 20.25 -9.14
C SER A 82 -7.52 21.33 -9.43
N GLN A 83 -7.35 22.30 -8.52
CA GLN A 83 -6.32 23.33 -8.63
C GLN A 83 -4.91 22.72 -8.55
N ILE A 84 -4.67 21.86 -7.56
CA ILE A 84 -3.37 21.18 -7.38
C ILE A 84 -3.06 20.32 -8.61
N PHE A 85 -4.01 19.51 -9.06
CA PHE A 85 -3.83 18.65 -10.23
C PHE A 85 -3.50 19.49 -11.48
N ARG A 86 -4.24 20.58 -11.70
CA ARG A 86 -3.99 21.51 -12.83
C ARG A 86 -2.63 22.17 -12.74
N GLN A 87 -2.18 22.53 -11.54
CA GLN A 87 -0.87 23.13 -11.34
C GLN A 87 0.26 22.14 -11.65
N LEU A 88 0.12 20.88 -11.20
CA LEU A 88 1.11 19.83 -11.39
C LEU A 88 1.16 19.31 -12.84
N SER A 89 0.02 19.32 -13.53
CA SER A 89 -0.09 18.92 -14.95
C SER A 89 0.09 20.09 -15.93
N LYS A 90 0.43 21.29 -15.44
CA LYS A 90 0.60 22.48 -16.29
C LYS A 90 1.63 22.25 -17.38
N GLY A 91 1.26 22.56 -18.61
CA GLY A 91 2.12 22.41 -19.79
C GLY A 91 2.16 20.99 -20.35
N LYS A 92 1.43 20.03 -19.76
CA LYS A 92 1.32 18.66 -20.23
C LYS A 92 0.01 18.44 -21.00
N SER A 93 0.06 17.58 -22.01
CA SER A 93 -1.12 17.23 -22.79
C SER A 93 -1.90 16.09 -22.16
N ASN A 94 -3.23 16.15 -22.20
CA ASN A 94 -4.06 15.01 -21.80
C ASN A 94 -4.02 13.95 -22.89
N ASN A 95 -3.42 12.82 -22.60
CA ASN A 95 -3.33 11.67 -23.48
C ASN A 95 -3.89 10.45 -22.74
N PRO A 96 -5.19 10.15 -22.85
CA PRO A 96 -5.78 8.98 -22.19
C PRO A 96 -5.01 7.72 -22.52
N ILE A 97 -4.77 6.89 -21.53
CA ILE A 97 -4.04 5.63 -21.69
C ILE A 97 -4.94 4.43 -21.38
N LYS A 98 -4.69 3.35 -22.10
CA LYS A 98 -5.31 2.06 -21.87
C LYS A 98 -4.26 1.08 -21.39
N ILE A 99 -4.46 0.54 -20.19
CA ILE A 99 -3.60 -0.44 -19.56
C ILE A 99 -4.27 -1.81 -19.72
N ASN A 100 -3.59 -2.75 -20.37
CA ASN A 100 -4.09 -4.11 -20.53
C ASN A 100 -3.47 -5.01 -19.47
N ILE A 101 -4.31 -5.64 -18.64
CA ILE A 101 -3.89 -6.48 -17.53
C ILE A 101 -4.65 -7.80 -17.60
N LYS A 102 -3.95 -8.90 -17.92
CA LYS A 102 -4.54 -10.26 -18.02
C LYS A 102 -5.85 -10.32 -18.81
N GLY A 103 -5.89 -9.66 -19.98
CA GLY A 103 -7.06 -9.65 -20.87
C GLY A 103 -8.15 -8.64 -20.47
N ARG A 104 -7.97 -7.89 -19.40
CA ARG A 104 -8.84 -6.76 -19.02
C ARG A 104 -8.19 -5.45 -19.42
N ALA A 105 -8.99 -4.44 -19.67
CA ALA A 105 -8.52 -3.12 -20.01
C ALA A 105 -8.98 -2.10 -18.95
N PHE A 106 -8.04 -1.39 -18.37
CA PHE A 106 -8.30 -0.23 -17.53
C PHE A 106 -7.94 1.04 -18.30
N VAL A 107 -8.86 2.01 -18.35
CA VAL A 107 -8.66 3.26 -19.09
C VAL A 107 -8.50 4.40 -18.09
N ILE A 108 -7.40 5.14 -18.21
CA ILE A 108 -7.18 6.39 -17.50
C ILE A 108 -7.48 7.55 -18.45
N ASN A 109 -8.65 8.16 -18.28
CA ASN A 109 -9.12 9.25 -19.15
C ASN A 109 -8.39 10.57 -18.90
N SER A 110 -8.00 10.83 -17.66
CA SER A 110 -7.28 12.02 -17.24
C SER A 110 -5.84 11.67 -16.94
N PHE A 111 -5.00 11.63 -17.99
CA PHE A 111 -3.61 11.24 -17.90
C PHE A 111 -2.71 12.25 -18.61
N PHE A 112 -1.82 12.89 -17.85
CA PHE A 112 -0.96 13.98 -18.30
C PHE A 112 0.51 13.61 -18.06
N GLU A 113 1.11 12.82 -18.95
CA GLU A 113 2.53 12.43 -18.86
C GLU A 113 2.94 11.88 -17.47
N GLY A 114 2.20 10.90 -16.98
CA GLY A 114 2.44 10.29 -15.66
C GLY A 114 1.64 10.90 -14.50
N PHE A 115 0.90 12.01 -14.73
CA PHE A 115 -0.02 12.57 -13.75
C PHE A 115 -1.42 12.08 -14.04
N ALA A 116 -1.98 11.29 -13.14
CA ALA A 116 -3.29 10.68 -13.31
C ALA A 116 -4.31 11.25 -12.30
N ARG A 117 -5.55 11.43 -12.76
CA ARG A 117 -6.69 11.69 -11.90
C ARG A 117 -7.68 10.55 -12.05
N LEU A 118 -7.97 9.88 -10.96
CA LEU A 118 -8.75 8.66 -10.90
C LEU A 118 -9.93 8.84 -9.94
N ASN A 119 -10.98 8.06 -10.15
CA ASN A 119 -12.11 8.02 -9.24
C ASN A 119 -12.03 6.76 -8.38
N PHE A 120 -12.38 6.88 -7.09
CA PHE A 120 -12.40 5.77 -6.16
C PHE A 120 -13.25 4.60 -6.65
N ASN A 121 -14.43 4.88 -7.22
CA ASN A 121 -15.32 3.84 -7.70
C ASN A 121 -14.71 3.02 -8.85
N ASP A 122 -13.96 3.66 -9.75
CA ASP A 122 -13.30 2.97 -10.86
C ASP A 122 -12.20 2.03 -10.36
N LEU A 123 -11.57 2.38 -9.23
CA LEU A 123 -10.48 1.62 -8.62
C LEU A 123 -10.97 0.53 -7.66
N CYS A 124 -11.89 0.86 -6.76
CA CYS A 124 -12.22 0.03 -5.60
C CYS A 124 -13.63 -0.56 -5.64
N ALA A 125 -14.59 0.03 -6.39
CA ALA A 125 -15.92 -0.55 -6.58
C ALA A 125 -15.98 -1.54 -7.77
N THR A 126 -14.91 -1.65 -8.54
CA THR A 126 -14.73 -2.62 -9.62
C THR A 126 -13.89 -3.81 -9.16
N ASN A 127 -13.84 -4.88 -9.95
CA ASN A 127 -13.11 -6.09 -9.59
C ASN A 127 -11.63 -6.00 -9.99
N LEU A 128 -10.93 -4.98 -9.45
CA LEU A 128 -9.49 -4.81 -9.56
C LEU A 128 -8.79 -5.41 -8.33
N GLY A 129 -7.52 -5.78 -8.50
CA GLY A 129 -6.69 -6.34 -7.45
C GLY A 129 -5.25 -5.81 -7.50
N ALA A 130 -4.36 -6.39 -6.70
CA ALA A 130 -2.98 -5.94 -6.54
C ALA A 130 -2.23 -5.78 -7.88
N GLU A 131 -2.35 -6.74 -8.78
CA GLU A 131 -1.67 -6.70 -10.08
C GLU A 131 -2.15 -5.54 -10.97
N ASP A 132 -3.45 -5.20 -10.89
CA ASP A 132 -4.02 -4.07 -11.60
C ASP A 132 -3.44 -2.75 -11.05
N TYR A 133 -3.32 -2.66 -9.72
CA TYR A 133 -2.76 -1.47 -9.06
C TYR A 133 -1.27 -1.29 -9.33
N ILE A 134 -0.49 -2.38 -9.37
CA ILE A 134 0.93 -2.35 -9.78
C ILE A 134 1.06 -1.81 -11.21
N ALA A 135 0.27 -2.32 -12.14
CA ALA A 135 0.32 -1.88 -13.53
C ALA A 135 -0.10 -0.41 -13.71
N ILE A 136 -1.01 0.10 -12.87
CA ILE A 136 -1.38 1.52 -12.82
C ILE A 136 -0.23 2.34 -12.24
N ALA A 137 0.35 1.90 -11.11
CA ALA A 137 1.46 2.58 -10.44
C ALA A 137 2.69 2.75 -11.34
N GLU A 138 3.05 1.71 -12.12
CA GLU A 138 4.15 1.76 -13.09
C GLU A 138 4.00 2.85 -14.16
N LYS A 139 2.77 3.30 -14.44
CA LYS A 139 2.50 4.36 -15.43
C LYS A 139 2.41 5.74 -14.82
N CYS A 140 2.26 5.83 -13.51
CA CYS A 140 1.94 7.07 -12.82
C CYS A 140 3.12 7.56 -11.99
N ILE A 141 3.43 8.84 -12.11
CA ILE A 141 4.37 9.56 -11.24
C ILE A 141 3.61 10.22 -10.08
N PHE A 142 2.37 10.61 -10.36
CA PHE A 142 1.51 11.28 -9.41
C PHE A 142 0.04 10.89 -9.67
N VAL A 143 -0.67 10.58 -8.60
CA VAL A 143 -2.08 10.19 -8.68
C VAL A 143 -2.92 11.02 -7.72
N THR A 144 -4.06 11.52 -8.21
CA THR A 144 -5.15 12.01 -7.37
C THR A 144 -6.31 11.02 -7.43
N ILE A 145 -6.90 10.74 -6.29
CA ILE A 145 -8.07 9.87 -6.18
C ILE A 145 -9.22 10.68 -5.60
N ASP A 146 -10.27 10.84 -6.40
CA ASP A 146 -11.47 11.57 -6.01
C ASP A 146 -12.55 10.60 -5.49
N GLY A 147 -13.44 11.11 -4.63
CA GLY A 147 -14.66 10.42 -4.24
C GLY A 147 -14.45 9.25 -3.28
N ILE A 148 -13.43 9.29 -2.43
CA ILE A 148 -13.23 8.28 -1.40
C ILE A 148 -14.38 8.38 -0.38
N PRO A 149 -15.19 7.30 -0.18
CA PRO A 149 -16.32 7.35 0.73
C PRO A 149 -15.88 7.22 2.19
N ASN A 150 -16.80 7.48 3.11
CA ASN A 150 -16.65 7.00 4.48
C ASN A 150 -16.84 5.49 4.51
N PHE A 151 -15.87 4.77 5.08
CA PHE A 151 -15.92 3.32 5.18
C PHE A 151 -16.81 2.88 6.36
N ASN A 152 -17.58 1.84 6.12
CA ASN A 152 -18.50 1.21 7.09
C ASN A 152 -18.72 -0.27 6.69
N ASP A 153 -19.55 -0.97 7.44
CA ASP A 153 -19.81 -2.41 7.24
C ASP A 153 -20.37 -2.76 5.84
N ASN A 154 -20.94 -1.79 5.12
CA ASN A 154 -21.51 -2.03 3.79
C ASN A 154 -20.48 -1.95 2.65
N ASN A 155 -19.28 -1.44 2.91
CA ASN A 155 -18.25 -1.26 1.89
C ASN A 155 -16.86 -1.77 2.32
N VAL A 156 -16.83 -2.80 3.17
CA VAL A 156 -15.61 -3.43 3.69
C VAL A 156 -14.71 -3.93 2.56
N ASP A 157 -15.29 -4.53 1.52
CA ASP A 157 -14.52 -5.03 0.36
C ASP A 157 -13.82 -3.90 -0.39
N GLN A 158 -14.49 -2.75 -0.53
CA GLN A 158 -13.92 -1.56 -1.16
C GLN A 158 -12.81 -0.96 -0.28
N GLN A 159 -13.01 -0.95 1.03
CA GLN A 159 -12.01 -0.53 1.99
C GLN A 159 -10.75 -1.39 1.89
N GLN A 160 -10.90 -2.72 1.83
CA GLN A 160 -9.77 -3.64 1.71
C GLN A 160 -8.99 -3.43 0.41
N ARG A 161 -9.70 -3.22 -0.72
CA ARG A 161 -9.06 -2.90 -1.99
C ARG A 161 -8.34 -1.55 -1.94
N PHE A 162 -8.92 -0.57 -1.27
CA PHE A 162 -8.29 0.75 -1.10
C PHE A 162 -7.02 0.68 -0.26
N ILE A 163 -7.00 -0.11 0.82
CA ILE A 163 -5.78 -0.35 1.61
C ILE A 163 -4.69 -0.95 0.73
N THR A 164 -5.02 -2.02 -0.02
CA THR A 164 -4.07 -2.66 -0.95
C THR A 164 -3.53 -1.69 -2.01
N LEU A 165 -4.40 -0.83 -2.56
CA LEU A 165 -4.01 0.19 -3.53
C LEU A 165 -3.04 1.21 -2.92
N ILE A 166 -3.34 1.71 -1.71
CA ILE A 166 -2.47 2.68 -1.03
C ILE A 166 -1.12 2.06 -0.69
N ASP A 167 -1.09 0.81 -0.22
CA ASP A 167 0.16 0.12 0.08
C ASP A 167 1.04 0.03 -1.17
N ILE A 168 0.47 -0.36 -2.32
CA ILE A 168 1.21 -0.46 -3.59
C ILE A 168 1.67 0.92 -4.10
N PHE A 169 0.84 1.94 -3.98
CA PHE A 169 1.21 3.29 -4.46
C PHE A 169 2.19 4.00 -3.54
N TYR A 170 2.41 3.47 -2.36
CA TYR A 170 3.33 4.03 -1.37
C TYR A 170 4.76 3.49 -1.52
N GLU A 171 4.93 2.30 -2.09
CA GLU A 171 6.23 1.70 -2.44
C GLU A 171 6.82 2.30 -3.72
#